data_851c50b13edbef3a936240773fe168ba
#
_entry.id   851c50b13edbef3a936240773fe168ba
#
_cell.length_a   1.000
_cell.length_b   1.000
_cell.length_c   1.000
_cell.angle_alpha   90.00
_cell.angle_beta   90.00
_cell.angle_gamma   90.00
#
_symmetry.space_group_name_H-M   'P 1'
#
loop_
_entity.id
_entity.type
_entity.pdbx_description
1 polymer ?
#
loop_
_entity_poly.entity_id
_entity_poly.type
_entity_poly.pdbx_seq_one_letter_code
_entity_poly.pdbx_strand_id
1 'polypeptide(L)'
;MVWDVLMPDGRGSSSGPIAARGKIIQGMGGCQQYVEMKCFISAYDTTTGKQAWRFYTVPRQGEPGSETWGNLPMTFRGGGDTWIAGSYDPDLNLTYWGVSQAKPWNFLSRKLTLLDKTLYANSTVALNPDTGKLAWHYQHAPAESFDLDEVFEEGAWDRAAERLVEHGAIREATDQLR
;
A
#
# COMPACT_ATOMS: atom_id res chain seq x y z
N MET A 1 -4.01 19.32 23.15
CA MET A 1 -4.17 18.10 22.33
C MET A 1 -5.62 18.03 21.92
N VAL A 2 -5.93 17.88 20.63
CA VAL A 2 -7.32 17.79 20.15
C VAL A 2 -7.79 16.33 20.22
N TRP A 3 -6.94 15.41 19.77
CA TRP A 3 -7.15 13.95 19.86
C TRP A 3 -5.81 13.23 19.77
N ASP A 4 -5.81 11.97 20.17
CA ASP A 4 -4.69 11.04 20.09
C ASP A 4 -5.23 9.68 19.67
N VAL A 5 -4.54 9.01 18.73
CA VAL A 5 -4.92 7.69 18.23
C VAL A 5 -3.72 6.76 18.32
N LEU A 6 -3.87 5.74 19.13
CA LEU A 6 -2.86 4.69 19.25
C LEU A 6 -2.91 3.78 18.02
N MET A 7 -1.76 3.59 17.38
CA MET A 7 -1.64 2.60 16.31
C MET A 7 -1.79 1.19 16.87
N PRO A 8 -2.49 0.30 16.16
CA PRO A 8 -2.70 -1.07 16.64
C PRO A 8 -1.38 -1.80 16.95
N ASP A 9 -1.38 -2.59 18.02
CA ASP A 9 -0.25 -3.43 18.44
C ASP A 9 1.06 -2.68 18.72
N GLY A 10 0.98 -1.37 19.05
CA GLY A 10 2.16 -0.55 19.32
C GLY A 10 3.04 -0.32 18.10
N ARG A 11 2.54 -0.62 16.90
CA ARG A 11 3.25 -0.39 15.65
C ARG A 11 3.27 1.10 15.33
N GLY A 12 4.33 1.52 14.67
CA GLY A 12 4.52 2.91 14.29
C GLY A 12 4.79 3.06 12.80
N SER A 13 4.94 4.30 12.42
CA SER A 13 5.53 4.68 11.14
C SER A 13 6.80 5.47 11.43
N SER A 14 7.82 5.30 10.62
CA SER A 14 9.06 6.07 10.72
C SER A 14 8.96 7.43 10.03
N SER A 15 7.90 7.67 9.29
CA SER A 15 7.61 8.94 8.60
C SER A 15 6.37 9.61 9.16
N GLY A 16 6.22 10.91 8.86
CA GLY A 16 5.03 11.67 9.21
C GLY A 16 3.81 11.30 8.37
N PRO A 17 2.61 11.63 8.85
CA PRO A 17 1.39 11.52 8.05
C PRO A 17 1.32 12.62 6.99
N ILE A 18 0.44 12.41 6.00
CA ILE A 18 0.02 13.47 5.08
C ILE A 18 -1.38 13.97 5.43
N ALA A 19 -1.66 15.22 5.07
CA ALA A 19 -2.98 15.81 5.23
C ALA A 19 -3.65 15.98 3.87
N ALA A 20 -4.84 15.42 3.69
CA ALA A 20 -5.62 15.53 2.46
C ALA A 20 -7.11 15.49 2.77
N ARG A 21 -7.89 16.36 2.14
CA ARG A 21 -9.36 16.32 2.18
C ARG A 21 -9.95 16.21 3.59
N GLY A 22 -9.42 16.97 4.54
CA GLY A 22 -9.88 16.95 5.94
C GLY A 22 -9.55 15.67 6.70
N LYS A 23 -8.56 14.92 6.24
CA LYS A 23 -8.08 13.70 6.86
C LYS A 23 -6.58 13.76 7.10
N ILE A 24 -6.14 13.07 8.13
CA ILE A 24 -4.74 12.70 8.35
C ILE A 24 -4.59 11.25 7.87
N ILE A 25 -3.70 11.03 6.91
CA ILE A 25 -3.51 9.72 6.30
C ILE A 25 -2.12 9.21 6.65
N GLN A 26 -2.05 7.99 7.16
CA GLN A 26 -0.84 7.41 7.69
C GLN A 26 -0.66 5.97 7.19
N GLY A 27 0.54 5.66 6.71
CA GLY A 27 1.01 4.30 6.52
C GLY A 27 1.58 3.70 7.81
N MET A 28 2.04 2.47 7.75
CA MET A 28 2.64 1.79 8.89
C MET A 28 3.78 0.84 8.48
N GLY A 29 4.64 0.53 9.45
CA GLY A 29 5.73 -0.43 9.31
C GLY A 29 5.67 -1.54 10.35
N GLY A 30 6.63 -2.45 10.28
CA GLY A 30 6.77 -3.55 11.25
C GLY A 30 5.83 -4.74 11.01
N CYS A 31 5.40 -4.95 9.79
CA CYS A 31 4.42 -5.98 9.44
C CYS A 31 5.07 -7.34 9.19
N GLN A 32 5.07 -8.17 10.20
CA GLN A 32 5.69 -9.49 10.17
C GLN A 32 4.69 -10.61 9.83
N GLN A 33 5.22 -11.81 9.54
CA GLN A 33 4.42 -13.04 9.53
C GLN A 33 3.92 -13.39 10.93
N TYR A 34 3.03 -14.35 11.00
CA TYR A 34 2.46 -14.92 12.23
C TYR A 34 1.67 -13.94 13.09
N VAL A 35 1.29 -12.80 12.52
CA VAL A 35 0.46 -11.79 13.16
C VAL A 35 -0.83 -11.63 12.37
N GLU A 36 -1.96 -11.59 13.05
CA GLU A 36 -3.29 -11.42 12.42
C GLU A 36 -3.40 -10.06 11.72
N MET A 37 -2.91 -9.00 12.37
CA MET A 37 -2.95 -7.66 11.82
C MET A 37 -1.95 -7.51 10.66
N LYS A 38 -2.47 -7.21 9.48
CA LYS A 38 -1.67 -6.93 8.28
C LYS A 38 -1.43 -5.44 8.11
N CYS A 39 -0.41 -5.08 7.33
CA CYS A 39 -0.14 -3.68 7.01
C CYS A 39 -1.31 -3.03 6.28
N PHE A 40 -1.50 -1.77 6.58
CA PHE A 40 -2.54 -0.95 5.98
C PHE A 40 -2.13 0.53 5.94
N ILE A 41 -2.80 1.27 5.08
CA ILE A 41 -2.85 2.72 5.09
C ILE A 41 -4.19 3.09 5.70
N SER A 42 -4.24 4.05 6.61
CA SER A 42 -5.47 4.49 7.26
C SER A 42 -5.61 6.01 7.27
N ALA A 43 -6.84 6.47 7.20
CA ALA A 43 -7.18 7.88 7.32
C ALA A 43 -8.04 8.14 8.56
N TYR A 44 -7.79 9.26 9.19
CA TYR A 44 -8.48 9.73 10.37
C TYR A 44 -9.04 11.13 10.11
N ASP A 45 -10.26 11.36 10.51
CA ASP A 45 -10.90 12.68 10.44
C ASP A 45 -10.13 13.70 11.28
N THR A 46 -9.78 14.85 10.71
CA THR A 46 -8.94 15.85 11.36
C THR A 46 -9.59 16.47 12.60
N THR A 47 -10.90 16.48 12.68
CA THR A 47 -11.65 17.10 13.77
C THR A 47 -11.84 16.13 14.93
N THR A 48 -12.19 14.89 14.62
CA THR A 48 -12.64 13.90 15.61
C THR A 48 -11.60 12.82 15.95
N GLY A 49 -10.57 12.65 15.13
CA GLY A 49 -9.63 11.55 15.23
C GLY A 49 -10.22 10.17 14.90
N LYS A 50 -11.49 10.10 14.50
CA LYS A 50 -12.10 8.80 14.14
C LYS A 50 -11.55 8.31 12.81
N GLN A 51 -11.28 7.00 12.76
CA GLN A 51 -10.87 6.35 11.52
C GLN A 51 -11.99 6.47 10.47
N ALA A 52 -11.65 7.08 9.33
CA ALA A 52 -12.56 7.24 8.19
C ALA A 52 -12.54 6.02 7.28
N TRP A 53 -11.34 5.51 6.98
CA TRP A 53 -11.15 4.33 6.14
C TRP A 53 -9.81 3.64 6.41
N ARG A 54 -9.67 2.43 5.85
CA ARG A 54 -8.44 1.64 5.88
C ARG A 54 -8.31 0.85 4.57
N PHE A 55 -7.11 0.87 4.00
CA PHE A 55 -6.72 0.06 2.86
C PHE A 55 -5.62 -0.92 3.27
N TYR A 56 -5.83 -2.21 3.11
CA TYR A 56 -4.82 -3.23 3.43
C TYR A 56 -3.84 -3.40 2.27
N THR A 57 -2.55 -3.18 2.54
CA THR A 57 -1.47 -3.39 1.56
C THR A 57 -1.12 -4.86 1.37
N VAL A 58 -1.51 -5.71 2.32
CA VAL A 58 -1.58 -7.17 2.17
C VAL A 58 -3.06 -7.55 2.19
N PRO A 59 -3.66 -7.85 1.04
CA PRO A 59 -5.10 -8.11 0.94
C PRO A 59 -5.53 -9.26 1.85
N ARG A 60 -6.66 -9.08 2.50
CA ARG A 60 -7.30 -10.14 3.27
C ARG A 60 -7.93 -11.16 2.31
N GLN A 61 -8.19 -12.34 2.82
CA GLN A 61 -8.80 -13.39 2.01
C GLN A 61 -10.14 -12.92 1.43
N GLY A 62 -10.29 -13.06 0.11
CA GLY A 62 -11.47 -12.60 -0.63
C GLY A 62 -11.42 -11.16 -1.11
N GLU A 63 -10.44 -10.37 -0.69
CA GLU A 63 -10.20 -9.03 -1.25
C GLU A 63 -9.43 -9.14 -2.58
N PRO A 64 -9.60 -8.18 -3.51
CA PRO A 64 -8.84 -8.13 -4.76
C PRO A 64 -7.33 -8.16 -4.50
N GLY A 65 -6.58 -8.98 -5.24
CA GLY A 65 -5.15 -9.19 -5.06
C GLY A 65 -4.80 -10.32 -4.09
N SER A 66 -5.75 -10.83 -3.30
CA SER A 66 -5.52 -11.92 -2.35
C SER A 66 -5.12 -13.24 -3.04
N GLU A 67 -5.60 -13.46 -4.25
CA GLU A 67 -5.29 -14.62 -5.09
C GLU A 67 -3.80 -14.68 -5.48
N THR A 68 -3.12 -13.55 -5.51
CA THR A 68 -1.70 -13.45 -5.86
C THR A 68 -0.75 -13.94 -4.76
N TRP A 69 -1.29 -14.29 -3.60
CA TRP A 69 -0.57 -14.88 -2.48
C TRP A 69 -0.68 -16.41 -2.45
N GLY A 70 -1.11 -17.03 -3.56
CA GLY A 70 -1.35 -18.47 -3.63
C GLY A 70 -2.34 -18.92 -2.52
N ASN A 71 -2.11 -20.11 -1.99
CA ASN A 71 -2.93 -20.65 -0.91
C ASN A 71 -2.43 -20.32 0.49
N LEU A 72 -1.58 -19.29 0.66
CA LEU A 72 -1.05 -18.94 1.97
C LEU A 72 -2.16 -18.47 2.93
N PRO A 73 -2.27 -19.11 4.11
CA PRO A 73 -3.10 -18.58 5.18
C PRO A 73 -2.68 -17.14 5.55
N MET A 74 -3.62 -16.34 6.02
CA MET A 74 -3.37 -14.94 6.39
C MET A 74 -2.22 -14.78 7.37
N THR A 75 -2.09 -15.68 8.34
CA THR A 75 -1.00 -15.66 9.34
C THR A 75 0.39 -15.77 8.72
N PHE A 76 0.52 -16.38 7.56
CA PHE A 76 1.80 -16.52 6.85
C PHE A 76 2.11 -15.37 5.89
N ARG A 77 1.15 -14.49 5.61
CA ARG A 77 1.38 -13.29 4.80
C ARG A 77 2.00 -12.22 5.67
N GLY A 78 3.04 -11.57 5.19
CA GLY A 78 3.73 -10.49 5.90
C GLY A 78 4.35 -9.49 4.94
N GLY A 79 4.82 -8.36 5.46
CA GLY A 79 5.37 -7.27 4.66
C GLY A 79 4.30 -6.29 4.20
N GLY A 80 4.54 -5.63 3.08
CA GLY A 80 3.66 -4.59 2.57
C GLY A 80 3.68 -3.33 3.43
N ASP A 81 4.81 -3.08 4.08
CA ASP A 81 5.02 -1.91 4.91
C ASP A 81 4.98 -0.62 4.09
N THR A 82 4.47 0.44 4.66
CA THR A 82 4.38 1.79 4.09
C THR A 82 4.98 2.77 5.08
N TRP A 83 6.28 2.63 5.37
CA TRP A 83 6.95 3.43 6.42
C TRP A 83 7.39 4.81 5.95
N ILE A 84 7.43 5.07 4.64
CA ILE A 84 7.67 6.39 4.07
C ILE A 84 6.34 7.13 3.92
N ALA A 85 6.34 8.45 4.06
CA ALA A 85 5.15 9.26 3.85
C ALA A 85 4.71 9.17 2.39
N GLY A 86 3.40 9.07 2.16
CA GLY A 86 2.84 9.20 0.82
C GLY A 86 2.83 10.65 0.33
N SER A 87 2.41 10.85 -0.89
CA SER A 87 2.16 12.16 -1.49
C SER A 87 0.68 12.34 -1.82
N TYR A 88 0.24 13.59 -2.01
CA TYR A 88 -1.14 13.93 -2.38
C TYR A 88 -1.15 14.85 -3.58
N ASP A 89 -1.88 14.43 -4.61
CA ASP A 89 -2.18 15.22 -5.79
C ASP A 89 -3.61 15.79 -5.65
N PRO A 90 -3.75 17.11 -5.47
CA PRO A 90 -5.07 17.74 -5.35
C PRO A 90 -5.84 17.81 -6.66
N ASP A 91 -5.18 17.81 -7.81
CA ASP A 91 -5.82 17.93 -9.12
C ASP A 91 -6.49 16.61 -9.52
N LEU A 92 -5.81 15.49 -9.26
CA LEU A 92 -6.35 14.15 -9.48
C LEU A 92 -7.17 13.63 -8.29
N ASN A 93 -7.06 14.28 -7.12
CA ASN A 93 -7.62 13.82 -5.86
C ASN A 93 -7.19 12.39 -5.51
N LEU A 94 -5.88 12.13 -5.62
CA LEU A 94 -5.25 10.85 -5.32
C LEU A 94 -4.11 11.01 -4.34
N THR A 95 -3.93 10.02 -3.48
CA THR A 95 -2.72 9.84 -2.67
C THR A 95 -1.92 8.65 -3.18
N TYR A 96 -0.60 8.80 -3.23
CA TYR A 96 0.33 7.78 -3.71
C TYR A 96 1.18 7.24 -2.57
N TRP A 97 1.36 5.93 -2.54
CA TRP A 97 2.07 5.25 -1.47
C TRP A 97 2.94 4.15 -2.02
N GLY A 98 4.21 4.16 -1.67
CA GLY A 98 5.10 3.03 -1.90
C GLY A 98 4.85 1.92 -0.89
N VAL A 99 4.73 0.72 -1.37
CA VAL A 99 4.49 -0.50 -0.59
C VAL A 99 5.71 -1.40 -0.72
N SER A 100 6.34 -1.70 0.41
CA SER A 100 7.54 -2.54 0.43
C SER A 100 7.27 -4.00 0.12
N GLN A 101 8.35 -4.77 0.07
CA GLN A 101 8.36 -6.19 -0.23
C GLN A 101 7.53 -7.04 0.74
N ALA A 102 7.17 -8.23 0.26
CA ALA A 102 6.59 -9.27 1.11
C ALA A 102 7.65 -9.87 2.04
N LYS A 103 7.24 -10.29 3.25
CA LYS A 103 8.14 -10.86 4.27
C LYS A 103 7.78 -12.32 4.58
N PRO A 104 8.82 -13.15 4.83
CA PRO A 104 10.26 -12.93 4.61
C PRO A 104 10.53 -12.56 3.16
N TRP A 105 11.57 -11.78 2.88
CA TRP A 105 11.85 -11.27 1.53
C TRP A 105 12.08 -12.37 0.49
N ASN A 106 12.59 -13.54 0.84
CA ASN A 106 12.77 -14.65 -0.10
C ASN A 106 11.47 -15.44 -0.31
N PHE A 107 11.06 -15.62 -1.58
CA PHE A 107 9.79 -16.29 -1.90
C PHE A 107 9.74 -17.76 -1.46
N LEU A 108 10.86 -18.49 -1.47
CA LEU A 108 10.90 -19.88 -0.98
C LEU A 108 10.63 -19.93 0.54
N SER A 109 11.16 -18.97 1.30
CA SER A 109 10.89 -18.85 2.73
C SER A 109 9.42 -18.51 3.01
N ARG A 110 8.76 -17.81 2.08
CA ARG A 110 7.31 -17.58 2.12
C ARG A 110 6.50 -18.81 1.72
N LYS A 111 7.12 -19.87 1.22
CA LYS A 111 6.46 -21.04 0.60
C LYS A 111 5.62 -20.68 -0.63
N LEU A 112 6.11 -19.73 -1.40
CA LEU A 112 5.54 -19.25 -2.64
C LEU A 112 6.45 -19.59 -3.81
N THR A 113 5.98 -19.31 -5.03
CA THR A 113 6.70 -19.44 -6.29
C THR A 113 6.92 -18.08 -6.93
N LEU A 114 7.70 -18.02 -8.00
CA LEU A 114 7.88 -16.82 -8.81
C LEU A 114 6.60 -16.38 -9.53
N LEU A 115 5.56 -17.22 -9.56
CA LEU A 115 4.27 -16.89 -10.15
C LEU A 115 3.32 -16.19 -9.16
N ASP A 116 3.63 -16.27 -7.86
CA ASP A 116 2.85 -15.68 -6.80
C ASP A 116 3.30 -14.22 -6.59
N LYS A 117 2.63 -13.30 -7.28
CA LYS A 117 3.02 -11.88 -7.37
C LYS A 117 3.01 -11.14 -6.04
N THR A 118 2.23 -11.61 -5.04
CA THR A 118 2.12 -11.03 -3.69
C THR A 118 1.66 -9.56 -3.65
N LEU A 119 0.56 -9.23 -4.35
CA LEU A 119 -0.01 -7.90 -4.31
C LEU A 119 -0.43 -7.50 -2.86
N TYR A 120 -0.26 -6.26 -2.45
CA TYR A 120 0.33 -5.13 -3.19
C TYR A 120 1.79 -4.87 -2.81
N ALA A 121 2.53 -5.89 -2.38
CA ALA A 121 3.96 -5.74 -2.11
C ALA A 121 4.71 -5.27 -3.37
N ASN A 122 5.77 -4.49 -3.18
CA ASN A 122 6.62 -3.94 -4.24
C ASN A 122 5.84 -3.12 -5.28
N SER A 123 4.91 -2.32 -4.80
CA SER A 123 4.01 -1.55 -5.66
C SER A 123 3.90 -0.10 -5.22
N THR A 124 3.63 0.76 -6.17
CA THR A 124 2.96 2.03 -5.89
C THR A 124 1.45 1.80 -5.94
N VAL A 125 0.74 2.26 -4.92
CA VAL A 125 -0.72 2.26 -4.88
C VAL A 125 -1.25 3.68 -4.87
N ALA A 126 -2.24 3.97 -5.71
CA ALA A 126 -2.95 5.24 -5.74
C ALA A 126 -4.34 5.08 -5.10
N LEU A 127 -4.59 5.84 -4.03
CA LEU A 127 -5.82 5.76 -3.26
C LEU A 127 -6.61 7.06 -3.35
N ASN A 128 -7.92 6.93 -3.48
CA ASN A 128 -8.81 8.08 -3.31
C ASN A 128 -8.82 8.50 -1.83
N PRO A 129 -8.43 9.73 -1.46
CA PRO A 129 -8.31 10.15 -0.07
C PRO A 129 -9.65 10.27 0.65
N ASP A 130 -10.76 10.42 -0.07
CA ASP A 130 -12.08 10.52 0.54
C ASP A 130 -12.61 9.17 1.00
N THR A 131 -12.30 8.09 0.28
CA THR A 131 -12.90 6.76 0.45
C THR A 131 -11.92 5.65 0.82
N GLY A 132 -10.62 5.84 0.60
CA GLY A 132 -9.59 4.81 0.71
C GLY A 132 -9.63 3.74 -0.38
N LYS A 133 -10.47 3.93 -1.40
CA LYS A 133 -10.54 2.99 -2.52
C LYS A 133 -9.30 3.09 -3.39
N LEU A 134 -8.78 1.94 -3.80
CA LEU A 134 -7.71 1.84 -4.79
C LEU A 134 -8.23 2.35 -6.13
N ALA A 135 -7.54 3.35 -6.69
CA ALA A 135 -7.79 3.84 -8.05
C ALA A 135 -6.97 3.00 -9.05
N TRP A 136 -5.70 2.79 -8.76
CA TRP A 136 -4.80 1.95 -9.53
C TRP A 136 -3.59 1.52 -8.69
N HIS A 137 -2.84 0.56 -9.17
CA HIS A 137 -1.54 0.18 -8.64
C HIS A 137 -0.60 -0.18 -9.79
N TYR A 138 0.69 -0.02 -9.51
CA TYR A 138 1.74 -0.51 -10.38
C TYR A 138 2.73 -1.32 -9.56
N GLN A 139 2.91 -2.60 -9.91
CA GLN A 139 3.85 -3.48 -9.22
C GLN A 139 5.21 -3.42 -9.92
N HIS A 140 6.22 -2.90 -9.23
CA HIS A 140 7.57 -2.71 -9.76
C HIS A 140 8.32 -4.02 -9.95
N ALA A 141 8.23 -4.91 -8.95
CA ALA A 141 8.93 -6.19 -8.92
C ALA A 141 8.02 -7.31 -8.39
N PRO A 142 7.24 -7.98 -9.30
CA PRO A 142 6.45 -9.14 -8.89
C PRO A 142 7.31 -10.25 -8.29
N ALA A 143 6.86 -10.88 -7.21
CA ALA A 143 7.57 -11.96 -6.51
C ALA A 143 8.99 -11.62 -6.06
N GLU A 144 9.26 -10.35 -5.81
CA GLU A 144 10.55 -9.82 -5.37
C GLU A 144 11.13 -10.62 -4.21
N SER A 145 12.46 -10.81 -4.21
CA SER A 145 13.17 -11.67 -3.25
C SER A 145 14.57 -11.17 -2.88
N PHE A 146 14.84 -9.87 -3.08
CA PHE A 146 16.15 -9.26 -2.86
C PHE A 146 16.13 -8.13 -1.82
N ASP A 147 14.95 -7.84 -1.23
CA ASP A 147 14.78 -6.77 -0.24
C ASP A 147 15.09 -5.39 -0.84
N LEU A 148 14.50 -5.10 -2.01
CA LEU A 148 14.81 -3.90 -2.80
C LEU A 148 14.20 -2.61 -2.24
N ASP A 149 13.25 -2.73 -1.32
CA ASP A 149 12.63 -1.58 -0.63
C ASP A 149 12.07 -0.50 -1.57
N GLU A 150 11.18 -0.86 -2.50
CA GLU A 150 10.60 0.07 -3.48
C GLU A 150 9.63 1.11 -2.89
N VAL A 151 9.80 1.46 -1.64
CA VAL A 151 8.98 2.49 -0.97
C VAL A 151 9.44 3.92 -1.27
N PHE A 152 10.53 4.09 -2.01
CA PHE A 152 11.17 5.38 -2.24
C PHE A 152 10.65 6.10 -3.49
N GLU A 153 10.65 7.44 -3.43
CA GLU A 153 10.57 8.39 -4.54
C GLU A 153 9.22 8.57 -5.23
N GLU A 154 8.15 8.68 -4.48
CA GLU A 154 6.86 9.02 -5.07
C GLU A 154 6.78 10.45 -5.63
N GLY A 155 7.68 11.35 -5.23
CA GLY A 155 7.79 12.70 -5.81
C GLY A 155 8.33 12.74 -7.25
N ALA A 156 8.90 11.63 -7.76
CA ALA A 156 9.32 11.51 -9.16
C ALA A 156 8.20 10.96 -10.07
N TRP A 157 7.13 10.42 -9.48
CA TRP A 157 6.06 9.75 -10.23
C TRP A 157 5.10 10.69 -10.93
N ASP A 158 4.94 11.94 -10.49
CA ASP A 158 4.10 12.93 -11.20
C ASP A 158 4.56 13.06 -12.66
N ARG A 159 5.88 13.10 -12.88
CA ARG A 159 6.47 13.15 -14.23
C ARG A 159 6.51 11.80 -14.94
N ALA A 160 6.58 10.69 -14.19
CA ALA A 160 6.54 9.35 -14.76
C ALA A 160 5.11 8.92 -15.07
N ALA A 161 4.14 9.27 -14.24
CA ALA A 161 2.72 9.04 -14.50
C ALA A 161 2.25 9.81 -15.74
N GLU A 162 2.65 11.07 -15.89
CA GLU A 162 2.40 11.85 -17.11
C GLU A 162 2.98 11.15 -18.35
N ARG A 163 4.21 10.65 -18.28
CA ARG A 163 4.84 9.89 -19.38
C ARG A 163 4.18 8.56 -19.65
N LEU A 164 3.71 7.85 -18.64
CA LEU A 164 2.99 6.58 -18.80
C LEU A 164 1.61 6.80 -19.39
N VAL A 165 0.93 7.89 -19.03
CA VAL A 165 -0.33 8.31 -19.69
C VAL A 165 -0.07 8.70 -21.14
N GLU A 166 0.95 9.50 -21.42
CA GLU A 166 1.34 9.92 -22.77
C GLU A 166 1.74 8.73 -23.66
N HIS A 167 2.36 7.68 -23.09
CA HIS A 167 2.77 6.49 -23.82
C HIS A 167 1.73 5.36 -23.84
N GLY A 168 0.53 5.59 -23.33
CA GLY A 168 -0.59 4.65 -23.40
C GLY A 168 -0.53 3.46 -22.44
N ALA A 169 0.53 3.35 -21.61
CA ALA A 169 0.71 2.23 -20.68
C ALA A 169 -0.38 2.18 -19.58
N ILE A 170 -0.98 3.32 -19.23
CA ILE A 170 -2.09 3.38 -18.25
C ILE A 170 -3.44 3.04 -18.89
N ARG A 171 -3.60 3.10 -20.21
CA ARG A 171 -4.84 2.67 -20.85
C ARG A 171 -5.14 1.18 -20.64
N GLU A 172 -4.12 0.34 -20.61
CA GLU A 172 -4.30 -1.09 -20.32
C GLU A 172 -4.75 -1.37 -18.88
N ALA A 173 -4.32 -0.57 -17.91
CA ALA A 173 -4.75 -0.74 -16.52
C ALA A 173 -6.22 -0.33 -16.31
N THR A 174 -6.71 0.70 -17.01
CA THR A 174 -8.11 1.14 -16.94
C THR A 174 -9.06 0.22 -17.70
N ASP A 175 -8.63 -0.44 -18.76
CA ASP A 175 -9.46 -1.37 -19.52
C ASP A 175 -9.59 -2.75 -18.85
N GLN A 176 -8.69 -3.11 -17.94
CA GLN A 176 -8.81 -4.31 -17.11
C GLN A 176 -9.73 -4.15 -15.89
N LEU A 177 -10.19 -2.92 -15.62
CA LEU A 177 -11.11 -2.61 -14.52
C LEU A 177 -12.57 -2.42 -14.99
N ARG A 178 -12.88 -2.66 -16.27
CA ARG A 178 -14.21 -2.72 -16.85
C ARG A 178 -14.64 -4.16 -17.07
#